data_6255dcab1b1214b22ea64fb6594ae0db
#
_entry.id   6255dcab1b1214b22ea64fb6594ae0db
#
_cell.length_a   1.000
_cell.length_b   1.000
_cell.length_c   1.000
_cell.angle_alpha   90.00
_cell.angle_beta   90.00
_cell.angle_gamma   90.00
#
_symmetry.space_group_name_H-M   'P 1'
#
loop_
_entity.id
_entity.type
_entity.pdbx_description
1 polymer ?
#
loop_
_entity_poly.entity_id
_entity_poly.type
_entity_poly.pdbx_seq_one_letter_code
_entity_poly.pdbx_strand_id
1 'polypeptide(L)'
;MNGISIADVSYQINDTAILSAVSFQSDAKRIAILGRNGSGKSTLARLICGIDRPNQGEIRINDIDVYADRRAALNTVGMIFQNPDHQIIFPTVIEEMIFGLTQMGVDKPVADQRAMSYLAQFGKSDWRDRAISTLSQGQKKLLCLMAILAMGPKVIILDEPLAALDIPTQRQLTTILQSLPQTLIYITHDTAPIQNYDVAIWLEQGQIVETGSPDKVVPRFIDEMNRIEVL
;
A
#
# COMPACT_ATOMS: atom_id res chain seq x y z
N MET A 1 -16.68 13.16 2.23
CA MET A 1 -15.34 13.59 2.69
C MET A 1 -14.29 13.02 1.74
N ASN A 2 -13.36 13.82 1.28
CA ASN A 2 -12.20 13.26 0.54
C ASN A 2 -11.18 12.81 1.58
N GLY A 3 -11.03 11.51 1.81
CA GLY A 3 -10.07 10.99 2.80
C GLY A 3 -10.35 9.54 3.19
N ILE A 4 -9.68 9.12 4.25
CA ILE A 4 -9.79 7.78 4.82
C ILE A 4 -10.53 7.89 6.15
N SER A 5 -11.52 7.05 6.35
CA SER A 5 -12.26 6.90 7.60
C SER A 5 -12.28 5.43 8.01
N ILE A 6 -11.75 5.13 9.17
CA ILE A 6 -11.76 3.83 9.82
C ILE A 6 -12.48 4.04 11.16
N ALA A 7 -13.58 3.34 11.39
CA ALA A 7 -14.42 3.52 12.56
C ALA A 7 -14.62 2.19 13.28
N ASP A 8 -14.06 2.10 14.50
CA ASP A 8 -14.20 0.99 15.45
C ASP A 8 -13.90 -0.39 14.84
N VAL A 9 -12.84 -0.46 14.03
CA VAL A 9 -12.47 -1.67 13.29
C VAL A 9 -11.80 -2.68 14.20
N SER A 10 -12.40 -3.87 14.29
CA SER A 10 -11.84 -5.04 14.96
C SER A 10 -11.77 -6.21 13.99
N TYR A 11 -10.67 -6.96 14.08
CA TYR A 11 -10.43 -8.13 13.23
C TYR A 11 -9.71 -9.24 13.99
N GLN A 12 -10.19 -10.47 13.81
CA GLN A 12 -9.61 -11.67 14.44
C GLN A 12 -9.44 -12.78 13.41
N ILE A 13 -8.45 -13.63 13.65
CA ILE A 13 -8.18 -14.85 12.88
C ILE A 13 -8.11 -16.00 13.87
N ASN A 14 -8.93 -17.04 13.67
CA ASN A 14 -8.95 -18.24 14.55
C ASN A 14 -8.97 -17.85 16.05
N ASP A 15 -9.92 -17.01 16.47
CA ASP A 15 -10.11 -16.49 17.83
C ASP A 15 -8.96 -15.64 18.39
N THR A 16 -7.94 -15.35 17.57
CA THR A 16 -6.86 -14.44 17.96
C THR A 16 -7.18 -13.03 17.44
N ALA A 17 -7.30 -12.07 18.34
CA ALA A 17 -7.48 -10.66 17.99
C ALA A 17 -6.21 -10.12 17.35
N ILE A 18 -6.34 -9.60 16.12
CA ILE A 18 -5.25 -8.96 15.36
C ILE A 18 -5.37 -7.45 15.43
N LEU A 19 -6.61 -6.93 15.35
CA LEU A 19 -6.92 -5.52 15.49
C LEU A 19 -8.09 -5.35 16.45
N SER A 20 -8.03 -4.33 17.30
CA SER A 20 -9.04 -4.06 18.34
C SER A 20 -9.43 -2.59 18.35
N ALA A 21 -10.68 -2.29 17.98
CA ALA A 21 -11.30 -0.97 18.04
C ALA A 21 -10.44 0.14 17.38
N VAL A 22 -9.84 -0.17 16.23
CA VAL A 22 -9.00 0.79 15.48
C VAL A 22 -9.89 1.87 14.88
N SER A 23 -9.66 3.14 15.25
CA SER A 23 -10.39 4.29 14.72
C SER A 23 -9.40 5.38 14.27
N PHE A 24 -9.56 5.84 13.03
CA PHE A 24 -8.71 6.87 12.44
C PHE A 24 -9.45 7.58 11.30
N GLN A 25 -9.26 8.89 11.22
CA GLN A 25 -9.79 9.68 10.11
C GLN A 25 -8.75 10.71 9.65
N SER A 26 -8.56 10.82 8.33
CA SER A 26 -7.65 11.81 7.75
C SER A 26 -7.98 12.09 6.29
N ASP A 27 -7.76 13.33 5.88
CA ASP A 27 -7.75 13.79 4.48
C ASP A 27 -6.34 14.09 3.96
N ALA A 28 -5.33 13.77 4.76
CA ALA A 28 -3.91 13.93 4.43
C ALA A 28 -3.52 13.15 3.18
N LYS A 29 -2.55 13.68 2.43
CA LYS A 29 -2.03 13.03 1.21
C LYS A 29 -0.94 12.01 1.49
N ARG A 30 -0.22 12.16 2.60
CA ARG A 30 0.89 11.30 2.99
C ARG A 30 0.66 10.80 4.40
N ILE A 31 0.22 9.55 4.51
CA ILE A 31 -0.13 8.89 5.78
C ILE A 31 0.85 7.75 6.01
N ALA A 32 1.54 7.76 7.14
CA ALA A 32 2.41 6.67 7.56
C ALA A 32 1.76 5.82 8.64
N ILE A 33 1.92 4.50 8.56
CA ILE A 33 1.53 3.56 9.61
C ILE A 33 2.80 2.88 10.11
N LEU A 34 3.21 3.23 11.32
CA LEU A 34 4.37 2.70 12.03
C LEU A 34 3.97 1.59 12.98
N GLY A 35 4.90 0.69 13.27
CA GLY A 35 4.73 -0.34 14.30
C GLY A 35 5.71 -1.49 14.12
N ARG A 36 5.84 -2.31 15.14
CA ARG A 36 6.69 -3.52 15.11
C ARG A 36 6.14 -4.58 14.17
N ASN A 37 6.98 -5.55 13.82
CA ASN A 37 6.52 -6.75 13.15
C ASN A 37 5.47 -7.47 14.01
N GLY A 38 4.36 -7.87 13.41
CA GLY A 38 3.24 -8.47 14.13
C GLY A 38 2.27 -7.48 14.79
N SER A 39 2.46 -6.16 14.69
CA SER A 39 1.52 -5.18 15.28
C SER A 39 0.17 -5.06 14.58
N GLY A 40 -0.04 -5.73 13.43
CA GLY A 40 -1.31 -5.71 12.69
C GLY A 40 -1.30 -4.79 11.45
N LYS A 41 -0.19 -4.14 11.08
CA LYS A 41 -0.09 -3.18 9.96
C LYS A 41 -0.53 -3.76 8.62
N SER A 42 0.03 -4.90 8.21
CA SER A 42 -0.33 -5.54 6.93
C SER A 42 -1.78 -6.04 6.93
N THR A 43 -2.30 -6.45 8.09
CA THR A 43 -3.72 -6.78 8.24
C THR A 43 -4.59 -5.55 8.04
N LEU A 44 -4.25 -4.43 8.69
CA LEU A 44 -4.95 -3.16 8.51
C LEU A 44 -4.92 -2.71 7.04
N ALA A 45 -3.77 -2.84 6.36
CA ALA A 45 -3.64 -2.57 4.93
C ALA A 45 -4.62 -3.38 4.08
N ARG A 46 -4.73 -4.69 4.33
CA ARG A 46 -5.63 -5.60 3.60
C ARG A 46 -7.10 -5.25 3.84
N LEU A 47 -7.44 -4.86 5.06
CA LEU A 47 -8.78 -4.37 5.40
C LEU A 47 -9.08 -3.05 4.67
N ILE A 48 -8.19 -2.07 4.67
CA ILE A 48 -8.35 -0.79 3.96
C ILE A 48 -8.52 -1.03 2.44
N CYS A 49 -7.82 -2.02 1.89
CA CYS A 49 -7.92 -2.38 0.47
C CYS A 49 -9.18 -3.23 0.14
N GLY A 50 -9.97 -3.61 1.14
CA GLY A 50 -11.14 -4.46 0.97
C GLY A 50 -10.81 -5.91 0.57
N ILE A 51 -9.58 -6.37 0.83
CA ILE A 51 -9.16 -7.76 0.59
C ILE A 51 -9.77 -8.67 1.66
N ASP A 52 -9.59 -8.29 2.92
CA ASP A 52 -10.21 -8.95 4.07
C ASP A 52 -11.33 -8.06 4.61
N ARG A 53 -12.32 -8.64 5.27
CA ARG A 53 -13.44 -7.91 5.86
C ARG A 53 -13.32 -7.91 7.39
N PRO A 54 -13.49 -6.76 8.08
CA PRO A 54 -13.42 -6.71 9.53
C PRO A 54 -14.61 -7.46 10.16
N ASN A 55 -14.43 -7.95 11.39
CA ASN A 55 -15.51 -8.54 12.17
C ASN A 55 -16.48 -7.47 12.70
N GLN A 56 -15.94 -6.27 12.99
CA GLN A 56 -16.70 -5.11 13.46
C GLN A 56 -16.14 -3.83 12.87
N GLY A 57 -16.95 -2.78 12.85
CA GLY A 57 -16.58 -1.47 12.35
C GLY A 57 -16.75 -1.31 10.84
N GLU A 58 -16.37 -0.15 10.34
CA GLU A 58 -16.46 0.19 8.92
C GLU A 58 -15.21 0.91 8.41
N ILE A 59 -14.92 0.74 7.12
CA ILE A 59 -13.83 1.43 6.43
C ILE A 59 -14.39 2.10 5.18
N ARG A 60 -14.16 3.42 5.07
CA ARG A 60 -14.52 4.23 3.91
C ARG A 60 -13.30 4.95 3.36
N ILE A 61 -13.20 4.96 2.04
CA ILE A 61 -12.18 5.73 1.33
C ILE A 61 -12.89 6.65 0.34
N ASN A 62 -12.75 7.97 0.50
CA ASN A 62 -13.48 8.97 -0.28
C ASN A 62 -14.99 8.69 -0.32
N ASP A 63 -15.58 8.43 0.85
CA ASP A 63 -16.98 8.06 1.08
C ASP A 63 -17.42 6.71 0.47
N ILE A 64 -16.53 5.96 -0.18
CA ILE A 64 -16.81 4.64 -0.72
C ILE A 64 -16.57 3.60 0.39
N ASP A 65 -17.59 2.82 0.69
CA ASP A 65 -17.45 1.59 1.48
C ASP A 65 -16.74 0.54 0.61
N VAL A 66 -15.51 0.17 1.01
CA VAL A 66 -14.67 -0.75 0.23
C VAL A 66 -15.22 -2.18 0.16
N TYR A 67 -16.22 -2.51 0.98
CA TYR A 67 -16.85 -3.84 1.02
C TYR A 67 -18.21 -3.88 0.32
N ALA A 68 -18.90 -2.76 0.19
CA ALA A 68 -20.22 -2.68 -0.42
C ALA A 68 -20.17 -2.72 -1.95
N ASP A 69 -19.16 -2.07 -2.54
CA ASP A 69 -18.97 -2.00 -3.99
C ASP A 69 -17.52 -2.34 -4.36
N ARG A 70 -17.30 -3.61 -4.72
CA ARG A 70 -15.99 -4.11 -5.12
C ARG A 70 -15.40 -3.37 -6.33
N ARG A 71 -16.25 -2.98 -7.29
CA ARG A 71 -15.79 -2.26 -8.49
C ARG A 71 -15.38 -0.83 -8.17
N ALA A 72 -16.16 -0.14 -7.34
CA ALA A 72 -15.80 1.18 -6.85
C ALA A 72 -14.52 1.12 -6.01
N ALA A 73 -14.34 0.09 -5.18
CA ALA A 73 -13.12 -0.10 -4.40
C ALA A 73 -11.88 -0.25 -5.29
N LEU A 74 -11.92 -1.07 -6.35
CA LEU A 74 -10.81 -1.24 -7.31
C LEU A 74 -10.42 0.06 -8.02
N ASN A 75 -11.38 0.95 -8.27
CA ASN A 75 -11.13 2.28 -8.84
C ASN A 75 -10.59 3.29 -7.82
N THR A 76 -10.70 2.98 -6.52
CA THR A 76 -10.40 3.93 -5.45
C THR A 76 -9.09 3.62 -4.76
N VAL A 77 -8.82 2.35 -4.46
CA VAL A 77 -7.64 1.93 -3.71
C VAL A 77 -6.88 0.82 -4.40
N GLY A 78 -5.56 0.97 -4.45
CA GLY A 78 -4.62 -0.07 -4.89
C GLY A 78 -3.64 -0.39 -3.78
N MET A 79 -3.06 -1.58 -3.80
CA MET A 79 -2.08 -2.01 -2.81
C MET A 79 -0.84 -2.60 -3.48
N ILE A 80 0.33 -2.24 -2.97
CA ILE A 80 1.60 -2.88 -3.28
C ILE A 80 2.02 -3.69 -2.08
N PHE A 81 2.14 -5.01 -2.27
CA PHE A 81 2.53 -5.94 -1.23
C PHE A 81 4.03 -5.88 -0.95
N GLN A 82 4.42 -6.21 0.27
CA GLN A 82 5.82 -6.30 0.69
C GLN A 82 6.64 -7.22 -0.24
N ASN A 83 6.12 -8.41 -0.54
CA ASN A 83 6.71 -9.34 -1.50
C ASN A 83 5.96 -9.28 -2.84
N PRO A 84 6.60 -8.82 -3.94
CA PRO A 84 5.95 -8.74 -5.25
C PRO A 84 5.56 -10.12 -5.81
N ASP A 85 6.23 -11.21 -5.40
CA ASP A 85 5.88 -12.57 -5.84
C ASP A 85 4.51 -13.04 -5.29
N HIS A 86 3.98 -12.38 -4.26
CA HIS A 86 2.61 -12.63 -3.78
C HIS A 86 1.55 -11.81 -4.54
N GLN A 87 1.96 -10.83 -5.33
CA GLN A 87 1.07 -9.96 -6.11
C GLN A 87 1.02 -10.37 -7.57
N ILE A 88 2.16 -10.76 -8.14
CA ILE A 88 2.32 -11.09 -9.55
C ILE A 88 1.68 -12.45 -9.85
N ILE A 89 0.83 -12.49 -10.89
CA ILE A 89 0.04 -13.67 -11.27
C ILE A 89 0.46 -14.21 -12.65
N PHE A 90 0.85 -13.32 -13.57
CA PHE A 90 1.11 -13.67 -14.96
C PHE A 90 2.59 -13.87 -15.27
N PRO A 91 2.94 -14.64 -16.32
CA PRO A 91 4.32 -14.93 -16.67
C PRO A 91 5.04 -13.77 -17.39
N THR A 92 4.32 -12.86 -18.03
CA THR A 92 4.89 -11.74 -18.79
C THR A 92 4.46 -10.38 -18.26
N VAL A 93 5.30 -9.38 -18.50
CA VAL A 93 5.08 -8.00 -18.03
C VAL A 93 3.78 -7.43 -18.57
N ILE A 94 3.50 -7.60 -19.88
CA ILE A 94 2.28 -7.01 -20.47
C ILE A 94 1.02 -7.67 -19.92
N GLU A 95 1.01 -9.00 -19.76
CA GLU A 95 -0.13 -9.72 -19.19
C GLU A 95 -0.45 -9.25 -17.78
N GLU A 96 0.58 -9.09 -16.93
CA GLU A 96 0.43 -8.56 -15.57
C GLU A 96 -0.11 -7.12 -15.58
N MET A 97 0.43 -6.27 -16.44
CA MET A 97 0.01 -4.87 -16.56
C MET A 97 -1.45 -4.69 -16.98
N ILE A 98 -1.94 -5.53 -17.91
CA ILE A 98 -3.33 -5.41 -18.43
C ILE A 98 -4.36 -6.11 -17.55
N PHE A 99 -3.96 -7.03 -16.67
CA PHE A 99 -4.89 -7.85 -15.88
C PHE A 99 -5.85 -6.98 -15.05
N GLY A 100 -5.32 -6.09 -14.22
CA GLY A 100 -6.15 -5.20 -13.40
C GLY A 100 -7.13 -4.35 -14.22
N LEU A 101 -6.66 -3.82 -15.34
CA LEU A 101 -7.49 -3.03 -16.27
C LEU A 101 -8.65 -3.84 -16.84
N THR A 102 -8.40 -5.08 -17.26
CA THR A 102 -9.45 -5.97 -17.80
C THR A 102 -10.44 -6.38 -16.72
N GLN A 103 -10.01 -6.58 -15.48
CA GLN A 103 -10.92 -6.83 -14.35
C GLN A 103 -11.81 -5.62 -14.04
N MET A 104 -11.37 -4.41 -14.34
CA MET A 104 -12.18 -3.18 -14.26
C MET A 104 -13.15 -3.03 -15.43
N GLY A 105 -13.11 -3.93 -16.43
CA GLY A 105 -13.95 -3.92 -17.61
C GLY A 105 -13.41 -3.03 -18.74
N VAL A 106 -12.11 -2.72 -18.73
CA VAL A 106 -11.44 -2.02 -19.84
C VAL A 106 -11.21 -3.01 -20.99
N ASP A 107 -11.58 -2.64 -22.19
CA ASP A 107 -11.34 -3.47 -23.38
C ASP A 107 -9.86 -3.74 -23.61
N LYS A 108 -9.51 -4.98 -24.00
CA LYS A 108 -8.13 -5.45 -24.11
C LYS A 108 -7.23 -4.54 -24.96
N PRO A 109 -7.64 -4.02 -26.16
CA PRO A 109 -6.81 -3.10 -26.92
C PRO A 109 -6.52 -1.79 -26.18
N VAL A 110 -7.51 -1.26 -25.44
CA VAL A 110 -7.36 -0.03 -24.63
C VAL A 110 -6.46 -0.29 -23.43
N ALA A 111 -6.62 -1.45 -22.79
CA ALA A 111 -5.76 -1.88 -21.69
C ALA A 111 -4.29 -2.03 -22.14
N ASP A 112 -4.03 -2.65 -23.31
CA ASP A 112 -2.69 -2.77 -23.89
C ASP A 112 -2.07 -1.39 -24.16
N GLN A 113 -2.81 -0.50 -24.82
CA GLN A 113 -2.34 0.86 -25.08
C GLN A 113 -1.99 1.62 -23.79
N ARG A 114 -2.82 1.50 -22.75
CA ARG A 114 -2.61 2.14 -21.45
C ARG A 114 -1.41 1.55 -20.73
N ALA A 115 -1.25 0.24 -20.73
CA ALA A 115 -0.09 -0.44 -20.17
C ALA A 115 1.21 0.01 -20.86
N MET A 116 1.21 0.07 -22.19
CA MET A 116 2.36 0.55 -22.98
C MET A 116 2.71 2.01 -22.68
N SER A 117 1.70 2.86 -22.45
CA SER A 117 1.91 4.26 -22.06
C SER A 117 2.66 4.36 -20.73
N TYR A 118 2.27 3.55 -19.73
CA TYR A 118 2.98 3.50 -18.44
C TYR A 118 4.39 2.92 -18.59
N LEU A 119 4.59 1.84 -19.34
CA LEU A 119 5.91 1.31 -19.62
C LEU A 119 6.82 2.38 -20.25
N ALA A 120 6.31 3.15 -21.20
CA ALA A 120 7.04 4.25 -21.84
C ALA A 120 7.37 5.38 -20.86
N GLN A 121 6.40 5.78 -20.03
CA GLN A 121 6.58 6.82 -19.01
C GLN A 121 7.70 6.47 -18.01
N PHE A 122 7.85 5.19 -17.67
CA PHE A 122 8.89 4.69 -16.79
C PHE A 122 10.18 4.27 -17.52
N GLY A 123 10.27 4.49 -18.85
CA GLY A 123 11.44 4.10 -19.67
C GLY A 123 11.64 2.60 -19.76
N LYS A 124 10.54 1.82 -19.79
CA LYS A 124 10.51 0.35 -19.79
C LYS A 124 9.73 -0.23 -20.97
N SER A 125 9.65 0.48 -22.09
CA SER A 125 8.94 0.01 -23.29
C SER A 125 9.46 -1.34 -23.78
N ASP A 126 10.74 -1.62 -23.59
CA ASP A 126 11.41 -2.87 -23.92
C ASP A 126 10.99 -4.06 -23.03
N TRP A 127 10.26 -3.79 -21.94
CA TRP A 127 9.82 -4.85 -21.03
C TRP A 127 8.56 -5.56 -21.49
N ARG A 128 7.83 -5.06 -22.47
CA ARG A 128 6.51 -5.54 -22.88
C ARG A 128 6.37 -7.07 -22.85
N ASP A 129 7.21 -7.76 -23.60
CA ASP A 129 7.14 -9.21 -23.78
C ASP A 129 8.15 -9.97 -22.89
N ARG A 130 8.74 -9.26 -21.93
CA ARG A 130 9.75 -9.84 -21.03
C ARG A 130 9.10 -10.80 -20.03
N ALA A 131 9.74 -11.95 -19.82
CA ALA A 131 9.33 -12.90 -18.79
C ALA A 131 9.61 -12.32 -17.39
N ILE A 132 8.63 -12.34 -16.51
CA ILE A 132 8.74 -11.78 -15.14
C ILE A 132 9.78 -12.51 -14.30
N SER A 133 10.01 -13.80 -14.57
CA SER A 133 11.07 -14.58 -13.92
C SER A 133 12.49 -14.04 -14.15
N THR A 134 12.68 -13.19 -15.17
CA THR A 134 13.97 -12.54 -15.48
C THR A 134 14.14 -11.20 -14.77
N LEU A 135 13.13 -10.72 -14.05
CA LEU A 135 13.18 -9.46 -13.34
C LEU A 135 13.79 -9.62 -11.95
N SER A 136 14.62 -8.64 -11.53
CA SER A 136 15.07 -8.54 -10.15
C SER A 136 13.90 -8.17 -9.22
N GLN A 137 14.05 -8.33 -7.90
CA GLN A 137 13.03 -7.95 -6.92
C GLN A 137 12.63 -6.47 -7.03
N GLY A 138 13.59 -5.58 -7.23
CA GLY A 138 13.31 -4.14 -7.45
C GLY A 138 12.55 -3.89 -8.75
N GLN A 139 12.88 -4.61 -9.82
CA GLN A 139 12.15 -4.54 -11.09
C GLN A 139 10.72 -5.08 -10.96
N LYS A 140 10.51 -6.15 -10.21
CA LYS A 140 9.18 -6.68 -9.91
C LYS A 140 8.33 -5.69 -9.10
N LYS A 141 8.91 -5.03 -8.08
CA LYS A 141 8.23 -3.97 -7.32
C LYS A 141 7.84 -2.79 -8.22
N LEU A 142 8.74 -2.38 -9.13
CA LEU A 142 8.42 -1.34 -10.10
C LEU A 142 7.30 -1.77 -11.05
N LEU A 143 7.29 -3.02 -11.51
CA LEU A 143 6.19 -3.58 -12.32
C LEU A 143 4.86 -3.52 -11.56
N CYS A 144 4.82 -4.00 -10.31
CA CYS A 144 3.62 -3.91 -9.47
C CYS A 144 3.12 -2.47 -9.32
N LEU A 145 4.04 -1.51 -9.12
CA LEU A 145 3.69 -0.09 -9.04
C LEU A 145 3.08 0.41 -10.37
N MET A 146 3.71 0.11 -11.50
CA MET A 146 3.19 0.51 -12.82
C MET A 146 1.81 -0.11 -13.11
N ALA A 147 1.59 -1.38 -12.77
CA ALA A 147 0.32 -2.06 -12.93
C ALA A 147 -0.79 -1.39 -12.11
N ILE A 148 -0.52 -1.07 -10.84
CA ILE A 148 -1.46 -0.35 -9.97
C ILE A 148 -1.72 1.08 -10.50
N LEU A 149 -0.69 1.82 -10.88
CA LEU A 149 -0.84 3.16 -11.44
C LEU A 149 -1.65 3.16 -12.73
N ALA A 150 -1.49 2.14 -13.58
CA ALA A 150 -2.28 1.97 -14.78
C ALA A 150 -3.78 1.81 -14.49
N MET A 151 -4.18 1.22 -13.37
CA MET A 151 -5.57 1.16 -12.92
C MET A 151 -6.12 2.53 -12.51
N GLY A 152 -5.26 3.47 -12.07
CA GLY A 152 -5.61 4.84 -11.73
C GLY A 152 -6.31 5.02 -10.38
N PRO A 153 -5.91 4.31 -9.31
CA PRO A 153 -6.50 4.48 -8.00
C PRO A 153 -6.24 5.88 -7.45
N LYS A 154 -7.11 6.34 -6.55
CA LYS A 154 -6.94 7.62 -5.83
C LYS A 154 -6.03 7.48 -4.61
N VAL A 155 -6.00 6.29 -4.02
CA VAL A 155 -5.22 5.94 -2.84
C VAL A 155 -4.35 4.72 -3.15
N ILE A 156 -3.09 4.76 -2.75
CA ILE A 156 -2.18 3.62 -2.90
C ILE A 156 -1.65 3.26 -1.51
N ILE A 157 -1.83 2.01 -1.15
CA ILE A 157 -1.26 1.42 0.07
C ILE A 157 0.07 0.78 -0.31
N LEU A 158 1.11 1.10 0.44
CA LEU A 158 2.47 0.63 0.24
C LEU A 158 2.89 -0.18 1.49
N ASP A 159 2.87 -1.50 1.38
CA ASP A 159 3.28 -2.36 2.50
C ASP A 159 4.79 -2.67 2.39
N GLU A 160 5.58 -1.96 3.19
CA GLU A 160 7.05 -2.03 3.21
C GLU A 160 7.71 -2.01 1.81
N PRO A 161 7.42 -1.00 0.97
CA PRO A 161 7.79 -1.03 -0.44
C PRO A 161 9.29 -1.04 -0.68
N LEU A 162 10.10 -0.54 0.27
CA LEU A 162 11.55 -0.47 0.16
C LEU A 162 12.28 -1.67 0.76
N ALA A 163 11.58 -2.58 1.44
CA ALA A 163 12.18 -3.74 2.08
C ALA A 163 12.92 -4.63 1.06
N ALA A 164 14.08 -5.16 1.46
CA ALA A 164 14.92 -6.07 0.66
C ALA A 164 15.41 -5.50 -0.69
N LEU A 165 15.45 -4.19 -0.85
CA LEU A 165 16.03 -3.51 -2.01
C LEU A 165 17.41 -2.94 -1.70
N ASP A 166 18.28 -2.88 -2.72
CA ASP A 166 19.55 -2.16 -2.63
C ASP A 166 19.34 -0.63 -2.58
N ILE A 167 20.34 0.10 -2.11
CA ILE A 167 20.27 1.56 -1.91
C ILE A 167 19.92 2.32 -3.20
N PRO A 168 20.52 2.04 -4.37
CA PRO A 168 20.15 2.72 -5.61
C PRO A 168 18.68 2.51 -5.99
N THR A 169 18.19 1.29 -5.89
CA THR A 169 16.77 0.94 -6.18
C THR A 169 15.82 1.61 -5.19
N GLN A 170 16.17 1.63 -3.89
CA GLN A 170 15.38 2.34 -2.87
C GLN A 170 15.26 3.84 -3.20
N ARG A 171 16.37 4.50 -3.57
CA ARG A 171 16.37 5.92 -3.95
C ARG A 171 15.49 6.19 -5.16
N GLN A 172 15.61 5.38 -6.20
CA GLN A 172 14.78 5.51 -7.40
C GLN A 172 13.31 5.36 -7.08
N LEU A 173 12.93 4.32 -6.35
CA LEU A 173 11.53 4.06 -5.98
C LEU A 173 10.99 5.18 -5.08
N THR A 174 11.77 5.65 -4.11
CA THR A 174 11.39 6.78 -3.25
C THR A 174 11.11 8.04 -4.06
N THR A 175 11.95 8.38 -5.03
CA THR A 175 11.74 9.53 -5.92
C THR A 175 10.44 9.41 -6.70
N ILE A 176 10.16 8.22 -7.24
CA ILE A 176 8.90 7.95 -7.93
C ILE A 176 7.71 8.13 -6.98
N LEU A 177 7.73 7.49 -5.81
CA LEU A 177 6.63 7.56 -4.84
C LEU A 177 6.35 8.99 -4.37
N GLN A 178 7.39 9.80 -4.15
CA GLN A 178 7.26 11.20 -3.76
C GLN A 178 6.59 12.06 -4.84
N SER A 179 6.79 11.73 -6.13
CA SER A 179 6.21 12.47 -7.26
C SER A 179 4.75 12.13 -7.55
N LEU A 180 4.20 11.08 -6.92
CA LEU A 180 2.85 10.61 -7.19
C LEU A 180 1.78 11.58 -6.65
N PRO A 181 0.76 11.93 -7.44
CA PRO A 181 -0.34 12.81 -7.01
C PRO A 181 -1.36 12.11 -6.10
N GLN A 182 -1.34 10.78 -6.05
CA GLN A 182 -2.25 9.97 -5.25
C GLN A 182 -2.01 10.17 -3.76
N THR A 183 -3.02 9.88 -2.95
CA THR A 183 -2.84 9.70 -1.51
C THR A 183 -2.04 8.42 -1.27
N LEU A 184 -0.96 8.49 -0.50
CA LEU A 184 -0.15 7.34 -0.14
C LEU A 184 -0.34 6.99 1.33
N ILE A 185 -0.64 5.71 1.59
CA ILE A 185 -0.57 5.09 2.91
C ILE A 185 0.68 4.23 2.93
N TYR A 186 1.69 4.66 3.67
CA TYR A 186 2.98 4.00 3.74
C TYR A 186 3.12 3.21 5.04
N ILE A 187 3.16 1.91 4.93
CA ILE A 187 3.33 1.00 6.07
C ILE A 187 4.79 0.63 6.19
N THR A 188 5.36 0.82 7.37
CA THR A 188 6.77 0.53 7.62
C THR A 188 7.06 0.35 9.11
N HIS A 189 8.18 -0.29 9.39
CA HIS A 189 8.86 -0.25 10.70
C HIS A 189 10.09 0.67 10.67
N ASP A 190 10.48 1.18 9.48
CA ASP A 190 11.56 2.14 9.28
C ASP A 190 11.02 3.57 9.28
N THR A 191 11.64 4.44 10.07
CA THR A 191 11.20 5.82 10.24
C THR A 191 11.80 6.78 9.22
N ALA A 192 12.87 6.40 8.52
CA ALA A 192 13.56 7.28 7.59
C ALA A 192 12.71 7.71 6.37
N PRO A 193 11.92 6.82 5.72
CA PRO A 193 11.15 7.19 4.54
C PRO A 193 9.98 8.14 4.80
N ILE A 194 9.52 8.26 6.06
CA ILE A 194 8.25 8.91 6.39
C ILE A 194 8.40 10.28 7.07
N GLN A 195 9.61 10.78 7.23
CA GLN A 195 9.88 12.04 7.94
C GLN A 195 9.12 13.26 7.36
N ASN A 196 8.84 13.24 6.05
CA ASN A 196 8.13 14.30 5.34
C ASN A 196 6.66 13.94 5.05
N TYR A 197 6.09 12.98 5.78
CA TYR A 197 4.68 12.64 5.68
C TYR A 197 3.83 13.62 6.50
N ASP A 198 2.55 13.74 6.14
CA ASP A 198 1.64 14.68 6.81
C ASP A 198 1.20 14.15 8.17
N VAL A 199 0.95 12.83 8.24
CA VAL A 199 0.45 12.13 9.43
C VAL A 199 1.18 10.81 9.62
N ALA A 200 1.51 10.51 10.87
CA ALA A 200 1.99 9.20 11.30
C ALA A 200 1.01 8.60 12.33
N ILE A 201 0.76 7.30 12.19
CA ILE A 201 -0.05 6.48 13.09
C ILE A 201 0.87 5.41 13.65
N TRP A 202 1.01 5.35 14.95
CA TRP A 202 1.71 4.25 15.61
C TRP A 202 0.71 3.17 16.02
N LEU A 203 0.82 2.02 15.37
CA LEU A 203 0.03 0.81 15.64
C LEU A 203 0.88 -0.18 16.42
N GLU A 204 0.42 -0.61 17.59
CA GLU A 204 1.07 -1.61 18.42
C GLU A 204 0.03 -2.58 18.99
N GLN A 205 0.32 -3.88 18.93
CA GLN A 205 -0.59 -4.93 19.41
C GLN A 205 -2.05 -4.77 18.95
N GLY A 206 -2.22 -4.40 17.68
CA GLY A 206 -3.54 -4.24 17.08
C GLY A 206 -4.32 -2.98 17.47
N GLN A 207 -3.71 -2.04 18.16
CA GLN A 207 -4.33 -0.78 18.61
C GLN A 207 -3.51 0.44 18.17
N ILE A 208 -4.18 1.56 17.94
CA ILE A 208 -3.51 2.84 17.72
C ILE A 208 -3.03 3.37 19.07
N VAL A 209 -1.71 3.50 19.22
CA VAL A 209 -1.07 4.07 20.40
C VAL A 209 -1.04 5.59 20.31
N GLU A 210 -0.67 6.10 19.14
CA GLU A 210 -0.56 7.54 18.90
C GLU A 210 -0.82 7.89 17.44
N THR A 211 -1.37 9.08 17.21
CA THR A 211 -1.57 9.68 15.90
C THR A 211 -1.15 11.13 15.95
N GLY A 212 -0.38 11.57 14.96
CA GLY A 212 0.08 12.96 14.89
C GLY A 212 1.03 13.20 13.72
N SER A 213 1.72 14.34 13.74
CA SER A 213 2.80 14.60 12.79
C SER A 213 4.01 13.69 13.06
N PRO A 214 4.77 13.30 12.02
CA PRO A 214 5.93 12.41 12.18
C PRO A 214 6.98 12.92 13.19
N ASP A 215 7.20 14.23 13.27
CA ASP A 215 8.11 14.85 14.24
C ASP A 215 7.73 14.62 15.71
N LYS A 216 6.46 14.31 15.99
CA LYS A 216 5.98 13.95 17.32
C LYS A 216 5.93 12.45 17.57
N VAL A 217 5.37 11.71 16.63
CA VAL A 217 5.13 10.27 16.78
C VAL A 217 6.43 9.47 16.66
N VAL A 218 7.30 9.80 15.70
CA VAL A 218 8.52 9.02 15.43
C VAL A 218 9.49 9.00 16.62
N PRO A 219 9.81 10.12 17.29
CA PRO A 219 10.70 10.07 18.46
C PRO A 219 10.17 9.16 19.57
N ARG A 220 8.85 9.25 19.87
CA ARG A 220 8.24 8.42 20.90
C ARG A 220 8.24 6.93 20.53
N PHE A 221 7.97 6.62 19.26
CA PHE A 221 8.08 5.26 18.74
C PHE A 221 9.51 4.73 18.93
N ILE A 222 10.54 5.50 18.55
CA ILE A 222 11.95 5.10 18.71
C ILE A 222 12.31 4.91 20.18
N ASP A 223 11.90 5.83 21.06
CA ASP A 223 12.16 5.75 22.51
C ASP A 223 11.56 4.48 23.09
N GLU A 224 10.35 4.12 22.69
CA GLU A 224 9.71 2.88 23.15
C GLU A 224 10.40 1.64 22.58
N MET A 225 10.76 1.66 21.29
CA MET A 225 11.51 0.53 20.70
C MET A 225 12.85 0.30 21.39
N ASN A 226 13.54 1.35 21.84
CA ASN A 226 14.81 1.25 22.56
C ASN A 226 14.67 0.70 23.99
N ARG A 227 13.47 0.79 24.58
CA ARG A 227 13.18 0.23 25.92
C ARG A 227 12.84 -1.26 25.89
N ILE A 228 12.44 -1.78 24.73
CA ILE A 228 12.08 -3.18 24.60
C ILE A 228 13.36 -4.00 24.49
N GLU A 229 13.60 -4.83 25.51
CA GLU A 229 14.67 -5.83 25.47
C GLU A 229 14.35 -6.84 24.34
N VAL A 230 15.26 -6.97 23.39
CA VAL A 230 15.18 -7.98 22.33
C VAL A 230 15.71 -9.28 22.91
N LEU A 231 14.87 -10.32 22.89
CA LEU A 231 15.25 -11.69 23.28
C LEU A 231 16.23 -12.30 22.28
#